data_e2537c0f807fc129f69842a6629c79bc
#
_entry.id   e2537c0f807fc129f69842a6629c79bc
#
_cell.length_a   1.000
_cell.length_b   1.000
_cell.length_c   1.000
_cell.angle_alpha   90.00
_cell.angle_beta   90.00
_cell.angle_gamma   90.00
#
_symmetry.space_group_name_H-M   'P 1'
#
loop_
_entity.id
_entity.type
_entity.pdbx_description
1 polymer ?
#
loop_
_entity_poly.entity_id
_entity_poly.type
_entity_poly.pdbx_seq_one_letter_code
_entity_poly.pdbx_strand_id
1 'polypeptide(L)'
;FTAVLGVAAVIIMPAIPGVFSMDAVHYGLFAGMTVYAVPQVLAATAPMGAVAVQTGTVVKLIRVLMLGPVVTTLSIIHGRGASGRLDLQRMVPWFIIGFVLMIMARSFGLIPNIALAPISGLANVLTIMSMAALGLSVDIRSLRHAGGKVIVAATASLLLLCALSVGLIAIVG
;
A
#
# COMPACT_ATOMS: atom_id res chain seq x y z
N PHE A 1 10.68 10.36 6.98
CA PHE A 1 11.68 9.58 6.24
C PHE A 1 11.04 8.49 5.37
N THR A 2 10.08 7.72 5.88
CA THR A 2 9.34 6.69 5.11
C THR A 2 8.60 7.26 3.91
N ALA A 3 8.09 8.51 3.99
CA ALA A 3 7.45 9.18 2.86
C ALA A 3 8.44 9.42 1.70
N VAL A 4 9.68 9.85 2.02
CA VAL A 4 10.73 10.05 1.01
C VAL A 4 11.14 8.74 0.35
N LEU A 5 11.35 7.69 1.15
CA LEU A 5 11.62 6.35 0.61
C LEU A 5 10.48 5.85 -0.27
N GLY A 6 9.24 6.13 0.13
CA GLY A 6 8.06 5.78 -0.66
C GLY A 6 8.00 6.52 -2.00
N VAL A 7 8.32 7.80 -2.04
CA VAL A 7 8.39 8.57 -3.30
C VAL A 7 9.52 8.05 -4.18
N ALA A 8 10.70 7.81 -3.61
CA ALA A 8 11.81 7.21 -4.35
C ALA A 8 11.44 5.83 -4.93
N ALA A 9 10.76 5.00 -4.14
CA ALA A 9 10.27 3.72 -4.60
C ALA A 9 9.29 3.85 -5.78
N VAL A 10 8.35 4.80 -5.75
CA VAL A 10 7.41 5.06 -6.86
C VAL A 10 8.13 5.40 -8.16
N ILE A 11 9.23 6.15 -8.09
CA ILE A 11 10.01 6.55 -9.27
C ILE A 11 10.83 5.37 -9.81
N ILE A 12 11.41 4.56 -8.93
CA ILE A 12 12.32 3.46 -9.31
C ILE A 12 11.55 2.19 -9.72
N MET A 13 10.43 1.90 -9.05
CA MET A 13 9.68 0.65 -9.25
C MET A 13 9.22 0.38 -10.68
N PRO A 14 8.76 1.35 -11.49
CA PRO A 14 8.36 1.06 -12.87
C PRO A 14 9.48 0.54 -13.77
N ALA A 15 10.75 0.70 -13.38
CA ALA A 15 11.89 0.13 -14.10
C ALA A 15 12.13 -1.36 -13.77
N ILE A 16 11.63 -1.87 -12.65
CA ILE A 16 11.86 -3.22 -12.15
C ILE A 16 11.29 -4.31 -13.07
N PRO A 17 10.05 -4.20 -13.61
CA PRO A 17 9.49 -5.22 -14.50
C PRO A 17 10.36 -5.49 -15.73
N GLY A 18 11.00 -4.47 -16.29
CA GLY A 18 11.92 -4.60 -17.42
C GLY A 18 13.18 -5.42 -17.10
N VAL A 19 13.62 -5.39 -15.84
CA VAL A 19 14.83 -6.12 -15.38
C VAL A 19 14.49 -7.56 -15.01
N PHE A 20 13.34 -7.79 -14.38
CA PHE A 20 12.95 -9.11 -13.84
C PHE A 20 11.90 -9.83 -14.68
N SER A 21 11.53 -9.31 -15.86
CA SER A 21 10.51 -9.88 -16.75
C SER A 21 9.19 -10.23 -16.04
N MET A 22 8.79 -9.36 -15.08
CA MET A 22 7.57 -9.55 -14.31
C MET A 22 6.35 -9.18 -15.14
N ASP A 23 5.31 -10.01 -15.08
CA ASP A 23 4.00 -9.65 -15.64
C ASP A 23 3.25 -8.64 -14.73
N ALA A 24 2.10 -8.16 -15.21
CA ALA A 24 1.32 -7.16 -14.50
C ALA A 24 0.83 -7.63 -13.12
N VAL A 25 0.55 -8.93 -12.96
CA VAL A 25 0.08 -9.51 -11.70
C VAL A 25 1.22 -9.56 -10.69
N HIS A 26 2.36 -10.15 -11.07
CA HIS A 26 3.54 -10.27 -10.19
C HIS A 26 4.09 -8.91 -9.79
N TYR A 27 4.09 -7.96 -10.74
CA TYR A 27 4.48 -6.59 -10.41
C TYR A 27 3.50 -5.91 -9.44
N GLY A 28 2.20 -6.10 -9.63
CA GLY A 28 1.19 -5.62 -8.69
C GLY A 28 1.37 -6.20 -7.29
N LEU A 29 1.60 -7.53 -7.18
CA LEU A 29 1.93 -8.20 -5.92
C LEU A 29 3.17 -7.57 -5.27
N PHE A 30 4.25 -7.42 -6.02
CA PHE A 30 5.49 -6.83 -5.55
C PHE A 30 5.30 -5.41 -5.02
N ALA A 31 4.66 -4.54 -5.79
CA ALA A 31 4.40 -3.16 -5.40
C ALA A 31 3.46 -3.07 -4.18
N GLY A 32 2.41 -3.88 -4.13
CA GLY A 32 1.49 -3.96 -2.99
C GLY A 32 2.16 -4.38 -1.69
N MET A 33 3.11 -5.32 -1.76
CA MET A 33 3.87 -5.79 -0.60
C MET A 33 4.95 -4.81 -0.14
N THR A 34 5.60 -4.10 -1.05
CA THR A 34 6.80 -3.30 -0.73
C THR A 34 6.51 -1.83 -0.46
N VAL A 35 5.64 -1.18 -1.22
CA VAL A 35 5.34 0.25 -1.11
C VAL A 35 4.56 0.56 0.18
N TYR A 36 4.81 1.70 0.82
CA TYR A 36 4.24 2.01 2.14
C TYR A 36 2.78 2.48 2.09
N ALA A 37 2.41 3.39 1.20
CA ALA A 37 1.10 4.02 1.15
C ALA A 37 0.27 3.56 -0.06
N VAL A 38 -1.07 3.47 0.10
CA VAL A 38 -1.98 3.08 -0.99
C VAL A 38 -1.86 3.99 -2.22
N PRO A 39 -1.84 5.35 -2.09
CA PRO A 39 -1.66 6.21 -3.27
C PRO A 39 -0.34 5.97 -4.00
N GLN A 40 0.71 5.61 -3.27
CA GLN A 40 2.01 5.29 -3.87
C GLN A 40 1.96 3.98 -4.66
N VAL A 41 1.21 2.97 -4.18
CA VAL A 41 0.99 1.73 -4.94
C VAL A 41 0.26 2.02 -6.24
N LEU A 42 -0.81 2.83 -6.19
CA LEU A 42 -1.55 3.25 -7.39
C LEU A 42 -0.63 3.91 -8.41
N ALA A 43 0.19 4.86 -7.97
CA ALA A 43 1.12 5.58 -8.84
C ALA A 43 2.23 4.67 -9.40
N ALA A 44 2.79 3.78 -8.59
CA ALA A 44 3.83 2.86 -9.02
C ALA A 44 3.32 1.83 -10.03
N THR A 45 2.08 1.34 -9.87
CA THR A 45 1.50 0.28 -10.72
C THR A 45 0.76 0.81 -11.96
N ALA A 46 0.39 2.10 -12.00
CA ALA A 46 -0.32 2.71 -13.12
C ALA A 46 0.33 2.47 -14.50
N PRO A 47 1.67 2.56 -14.67
CA PRO A 47 2.32 2.31 -15.95
C PRO A 47 2.14 0.88 -16.48
N MET A 48 1.93 -0.11 -15.59
CA MET A 48 1.72 -1.51 -15.96
C MET A 48 0.25 -1.87 -16.23
N GLY A 49 -0.65 -0.89 -16.13
CA GLY A 49 -2.05 -1.02 -16.48
C GLY A 49 -2.97 -1.47 -15.35
N ALA A 50 -4.26 -1.62 -15.68
CA ALA A 50 -5.34 -1.82 -14.71
C ALA A 50 -5.15 -3.08 -13.83
N VAL A 51 -4.63 -4.17 -14.37
CA VAL A 51 -4.43 -5.43 -13.65
C VAL A 51 -3.41 -5.23 -12.52
N ALA A 52 -2.28 -4.58 -12.81
CA ALA A 52 -1.25 -4.28 -11.80
C ALA A 52 -1.79 -3.36 -10.70
N VAL A 53 -2.57 -2.35 -11.07
CA VAL A 53 -3.22 -1.42 -10.13
C VAL A 53 -4.18 -2.17 -9.19
N GLN A 54 -5.05 -3.01 -9.74
CA GLN A 54 -6.02 -3.77 -8.95
C GLN A 54 -5.32 -4.74 -8.01
N THR A 55 -4.40 -5.55 -8.52
CA THR A 55 -3.65 -6.52 -7.73
C THR A 55 -2.86 -5.85 -6.61
N GLY A 56 -2.11 -4.80 -6.93
CA GLY A 56 -1.31 -4.07 -5.94
C GLY A 56 -2.18 -3.43 -4.85
N THR A 57 -3.33 -2.87 -5.23
CA THR A 57 -4.26 -2.26 -4.28
C THR A 57 -4.86 -3.30 -3.34
N VAL A 58 -5.34 -4.44 -3.87
CA VAL A 58 -5.93 -5.52 -3.06
C VAL A 58 -4.90 -6.06 -2.08
N VAL A 59 -3.70 -6.39 -2.52
CA VAL A 59 -2.62 -6.87 -1.65
C VAL A 59 -2.30 -5.88 -0.54
N LYS A 60 -2.22 -4.59 -0.88
CA LYS A 60 -1.96 -3.53 0.08
C LYS A 60 -3.07 -3.44 1.13
N LEU A 61 -4.33 -3.51 0.72
CA LEU A 61 -5.47 -3.43 1.63
C LEU A 61 -5.55 -4.66 2.54
N ILE A 62 -5.27 -5.86 2.02
CA ILE A 62 -5.15 -7.09 2.84
C ILE A 62 -4.05 -6.92 3.89
N ARG A 63 -2.88 -6.40 3.51
CA ARG A 63 -1.79 -6.14 4.45
C ARG A 63 -2.19 -5.15 5.55
N VAL A 64 -2.89 -4.08 5.20
CA VAL A 64 -3.39 -3.11 6.19
C VAL A 64 -4.45 -3.75 7.10
N LEU A 65 -5.33 -4.58 6.56
CA LEU A 65 -6.33 -5.32 7.33
C LEU A 65 -5.68 -6.29 8.34
N MET A 66 -4.61 -6.99 7.93
CA MET A 66 -3.87 -7.91 8.80
C MET A 66 -3.15 -7.21 9.96
N LEU A 67 -2.91 -5.91 9.87
CA LEU A 67 -2.28 -5.15 10.94
C LEU A 67 -3.16 -5.12 12.21
N GLY A 68 -4.48 -5.04 12.07
CA GLY A 68 -5.43 -5.05 13.19
C GLY A 68 -5.27 -6.29 14.09
N PRO A 69 -5.46 -7.52 13.57
CA PRO A 69 -5.26 -8.75 14.32
C PRO A 69 -3.86 -8.87 14.93
N VAL A 70 -2.81 -8.50 14.20
CA VAL A 70 -1.42 -8.59 14.67
C VAL A 70 -1.18 -7.67 15.87
N VAL A 71 -1.61 -6.39 15.78
CA VAL A 71 -1.46 -5.43 16.88
C VAL A 71 -2.25 -5.89 18.11
N THR A 72 -3.45 -6.42 17.91
CA THR A 72 -4.29 -6.95 19.01
C THR A 72 -3.61 -8.13 19.71
N THR A 73 -3.10 -9.09 18.95
CA THR A 73 -2.39 -10.26 19.50
C THR A 73 -1.15 -9.85 20.27
N LEU A 74 -0.35 -8.95 19.73
CA LEU A 74 0.83 -8.41 20.42
C LEU A 74 0.47 -7.66 21.70
N SER A 75 -0.62 -6.90 21.69
CA SER A 75 -1.11 -6.18 22.87
C SER A 75 -1.52 -7.14 24.00
N ILE A 76 -2.16 -8.25 23.66
CA ILE A 76 -2.54 -9.30 24.62
C ILE A 76 -1.30 -10.00 25.19
N ILE A 77 -0.34 -10.38 24.36
CA ILE A 77 0.88 -11.08 24.76
C ILE A 77 1.74 -10.21 25.68
N HIS A 78 1.81 -8.91 25.44
CA HIS A 78 2.63 -7.99 26.25
C HIS A 78 1.94 -7.49 27.52
N GLY A 79 0.81 -8.06 27.93
CA GLY A 79 0.15 -7.79 29.20
C GLY A 79 -0.30 -6.34 29.41
N ARG A 80 -0.29 -5.50 28.36
CA ARG A 80 -0.91 -4.18 28.38
C ARG A 80 -2.40 -4.37 28.28
N GLY A 81 -3.02 -4.59 29.44
CA GLY A 81 -4.39 -4.93 29.62
C GLY A 81 -5.31 -4.20 28.66
N ALA A 82 -5.80 -4.94 27.70
CA ALA A 82 -7.03 -4.58 27.05
C ALA A 82 -8.11 -4.59 28.10
N SER A 83 -8.44 -3.45 28.68
CA SER A 83 -9.71 -3.26 29.35
C SER A 83 -10.81 -3.66 28.35
N GLY A 84 -11.20 -4.86 28.43
CA GLY A 84 -12.40 -5.63 28.11
C GLY A 84 -13.30 -5.27 26.92
N ARG A 85 -12.93 -4.44 25.97
CA ARG A 85 -13.67 -4.24 24.73
C ARG A 85 -12.73 -4.27 23.54
N LEU A 86 -12.83 -5.34 22.75
CA LEU A 86 -12.29 -5.41 21.41
C LEU A 86 -12.95 -4.28 20.60
N ASP A 87 -12.26 -3.17 20.47
CA ASP A 87 -12.75 -2.03 19.70
C ASP A 87 -12.60 -2.39 18.22
N LEU A 88 -13.64 -3.05 17.66
CA LEU A 88 -13.66 -3.46 16.26
C LEU A 88 -13.35 -2.29 15.32
N GLN A 89 -13.70 -1.06 15.71
CA GLN A 89 -13.40 0.16 14.96
C GLN A 89 -11.91 0.45 14.86
N ARG A 90 -11.11 0.00 15.84
CA ARG A 90 -9.64 0.12 15.78
C ARG A 90 -8.97 -1.02 15.01
N MET A 91 -9.65 -2.15 14.87
CA MET A 91 -9.13 -3.31 14.14
C MET A 91 -9.31 -3.19 12.63
N VAL A 92 -10.41 -2.62 12.17
CA VAL A 92 -10.72 -2.49 10.74
C VAL A 92 -10.91 -1.01 10.40
N PRO A 93 -9.98 -0.40 9.67
CA PRO A 93 -10.14 0.98 9.19
C PRO A 93 -11.39 1.10 8.33
N TRP A 94 -12.22 2.12 8.60
CA TRP A 94 -13.52 2.33 7.97
C TRP A 94 -13.47 2.35 6.43
N PHE A 95 -12.35 2.84 5.85
CA PHE A 95 -12.18 2.89 4.40
C PHE A 95 -12.06 1.49 3.75
N ILE A 96 -11.60 0.48 4.49
CA ILE A 96 -11.54 -0.91 3.99
C ILE A 96 -12.96 -1.46 3.86
N ILE A 97 -13.85 -1.15 4.80
CA ILE A 97 -15.26 -1.54 4.71
C ILE A 97 -15.89 -0.90 3.47
N GLY A 98 -15.65 0.40 3.25
CA GLY A 98 -16.09 1.10 2.05
C GLY A 98 -15.55 0.47 0.76
N PHE A 99 -14.29 0.07 0.74
CA PHE A 99 -13.68 -0.60 -0.40
C PHE A 99 -14.32 -1.96 -0.72
N VAL A 100 -14.52 -2.80 0.32
CA VAL A 100 -15.17 -4.10 0.16
C VAL A 100 -16.61 -3.93 -0.34
N LEU A 101 -17.37 -2.99 0.22
CA LEU A 101 -18.73 -2.67 -0.23
C LEU A 101 -18.76 -2.21 -1.70
N MET A 102 -17.80 -1.40 -2.12
CA MET A 102 -17.70 -0.96 -3.52
C MET A 102 -17.32 -2.12 -4.47
N ILE A 103 -16.44 -3.03 -4.05
CA ILE A 103 -16.15 -4.25 -4.83
C ILE A 103 -17.41 -5.09 -4.97
N MET A 104 -18.15 -5.31 -3.89
CA MET A 104 -19.42 -6.06 -3.92
C MET A 104 -20.44 -5.39 -4.82
N ALA A 105 -20.64 -4.08 -4.67
CA ALA A 105 -21.56 -3.32 -5.54
C ALA A 105 -21.17 -3.42 -7.02
N ARG A 106 -19.88 -3.38 -7.33
CA ARG A 106 -19.39 -3.57 -8.69
C ARG A 106 -19.61 -5.00 -9.19
N SER A 107 -19.34 -6.00 -8.34
CA SER A 107 -19.51 -7.42 -8.67
C SER A 107 -20.97 -7.79 -8.95
N PHE A 108 -21.90 -7.21 -8.20
CA PHE A 108 -23.34 -7.40 -8.43
C PHE A 108 -23.91 -6.55 -9.56
N GLY A 109 -23.07 -5.81 -10.29
CA GLY A 109 -23.53 -4.99 -11.41
C GLY A 109 -24.36 -3.75 -11.03
N LEU A 110 -24.35 -3.36 -9.73
CA LEU A 110 -25.09 -2.21 -9.23
C LEU A 110 -24.54 -0.87 -9.73
N ILE A 111 -23.28 -0.86 -10.21
CA ILE A 111 -22.64 0.35 -10.73
C ILE A 111 -22.77 0.35 -12.26
N PRO A 112 -23.55 1.24 -12.87
CA PRO A 112 -23.71 1.32 -14.31
C PRO A 112 -22.38 1.73 -14.97
N ASN A 113 -22.12 1.20 -16.18
CA ASN A 113 -20.87 1.45 -16.89
C ASN A 113 -20.66 2.95 -17.21
N ILE A 114 -21.73 3.72 -17.36
CA ILE A 114 -21.70 5.17 -17.60
C ILE A 114 -21.06 5.90 -16.40
N ALA A 115 -21.25 5.42 -15.17
CA ALA A 115 -20.69 6.04 -13.96
C ALA A 115 -19.19 5.73 -13.77
N LEU A 116 -18.64 4.74 -14.45
CA LEU A 116 -17.25 4.33 -14.28
C LEU A 116 -16.25 5.40 -14.76
N ALA A 117 -16.52 6.02 -15.88
CA ALA A 117 -15.63 7.05 -16.43
C ALA A 117 -15.48 8.27 -15.49
N PRO A 118 -16.57 8.90 -15.00
CA PRO A 118 -16.45 10.00 -14.05
C PRO A 118 -15.86 9.56 -12.70
N ILE A 119 -16.19 8.36 -12.19
CA ILE A 119 -15.63 7.83 -10.94
C ILE A 119 -14.12 7.62 -11.06
N SER A 120 -13.65 7.02 -12.17
CA SER A 120 -12.21 6.83 -12.39
C SER A 120 -11.47 8.16 -12.56
N GLY A 121 -12.07 9.13 -13.25
CA GLY A 121 -11.52 10.48 -13.36
C GLY A 121 -11.36 11.15 -11.99
N LEU A 122 -12.39 11.10 -11.15
CA LEU A 122 -12.34 11.63 -9.80
C LEU A 122 -11.28 10.89 -8.95
N ALA A 123 -11.22 9.57 -9.03
CA ALA A 123 -10.22 8.76 -8.33
C ALA A 123 -8.79 9.14 -8.72
N ASN A 124 -8.52 9.38 -10.01
CA ASN A 124 -7.22 9.84 -10.49
C ASN A 124 -6.85 11.22 -9.91
N VAL A 125 -7.78 12.18 -9.93
CA VAL A 125 -7.53 13.51 -9.35
C VAL A 125 -7.23 13.39 -7.85
N LEU A 126 -8.03 12.64 -7.11
CA LEU A 126 -7.82 12.42 -5.67
C LEU A 126 -6.48 11.72 -5.38
N THR A 127 -6.07 10.77 -6.23
CA THR A 127 -4.77 10.11 -6.12
C THR A 127 -3.61 11.10 -6.33
N ILE A 128 -3.69 11.94 -7.35
CA ILE A 128 -2.68 12.98 -7.63
C ILE A 128 -2.62 13.97 -6.45
N MET A 129 -3.75 14.44 -5.96
CA MET A 129 -3.81 15.34 -4.80
C MET A 129 -3.20 14.68 -3.54
N SER A 130 -3.51 13.42 -3.29
CA SER A 130 -2.96 12.65 -2.17
C SER A 130 -1.45 12.50 -2.28
N MET A 131 -0.92 12.22 -3.48
CA MET A 131 0.51 12.13 -3.73
C MET A 131 1.21 13.49 -3.55
N ALA A 132 0.61 14.56 -4.04
CA ALA A 132 1.12 15.93 -3.84
C ALA A 132 1.16 16.29 -2.35
N ALA A 133 0.09 15.99 -1.60
CA ALA A 133 0.02 16.22 -0.16
C ALA A 133 1.10 15.43 0.60
N LEU A 134 1.33 14.16 0.23
CA LEU A 134 2.41 13.35 0.79
C LEU A 134 3.79 13.95 0.49
N GLY A 135 4.01 14.44 -0.73
CA GLY A 135 5.25 15.12 -1.11
C GLY A 135 5.49 16.40 -0.31
N LEU A 136 4.45 17.21 -0.16
CA LEU A 136 4.52 18.47 0.62
C LEU A 136 4.70 18.23 2.14
N SER A 137 4.23 17.09 2.66
CA SER A 137 4.41 16.73 4.07
C SER A 137 5.85 16.32 4.42
N VAL A 138 6.72 16.20 3.42
CA VAL A 138 8.13 15.86 3.63
C VAL A 138 8.90 17.08 4.13
N ASP A 139 9.26 17.07 5.42
CA ASP A 139 10.12 18.09 6.01
C ASP A 139 11.61 17.72 5.81
N ILE A 140 12.29 18.47 4.94
CA ILE A 140 13.69 18.27 4.62
C ILE A 140 14.60 18.56 5.84
N ARG A 141 14.16 19.44 6.76
CA ARG A 141 14.92 19.73 7.97
C ARG A 141 14.91 18.54 8.94
N SER A 142 13.77 17.90 9.09
CA SER A 142 13.64 16.67 9.89
C SER A 142 14.49 15.51 9.33
N LEU A 143 14.70 15.46 8.00
CA LEU A 143 15.59 14.49 7.37
C LEU A 143 17.06 14.65 7.81
N ARG A 144 17.54 15.88 7.96
CA ARG A 144 18.90 16.16 8.42
C ARG A 144 19.13 15.79 9.88
N HIS A 145 18.08 15.80 10.70
CA HIS A 145 18.12 15.45 12.12
C HIS A 145 17.77 13.98 12.38
N ALA A 146 17.25 13.26 11.37
CA ALA A 146 17.06 11.82 11.48
C ALA A 146 18.43 11.16 11.59
N GLY A 147 18.75 10.66 12.78
CA GLY A 147 20.05 10.01 13.03
C GLY A 147 20.30 8.86 12.06
N GLY A 148 21.55 8.66 11.65
CA GLY A 148 21.95 7.64 10.69
C GLY A 148 21.37 6.24 10.98
N LYS A 149 21.13 5.89 12.24
CA LYS A 149 20.51 4.64 12.66
C LYS A 149 19.09 4.47 12.14
N VAL A 150 18.28 5.55 12.08
CA VAL A 150 16.91 5.51 11.58
C VAL A 150 16.90 5.33 10.06
N ILE A 151 17.83 5.99 9.36
CA ILE A 151 18.00 5.86 7.91
C ILE A 151 18.37 4.42 7.54
N VAL A 152 19.37 3.87 8.22
CA VAL A 152 19.81 2.48 8.00
C VAL A 152 18.70 1.49 8.30
N ALA A 153 17.98 1.65 9.42
CA ALA A 153 16.89 0.76 9.78
C ALA A 153 15.74 0.79 8.75
N ALA A 154 15.35 1.98 8.28
CA ALA A 154 14.28 2.11 7.30
C ALA A 154 14.67 1.57 5.91
N THR A 155 15.89 1.84 5.45
CA THR A 155 16.41 1.27 4.20
C THR A 155 16.58 -0.25 4.28
N ALA A 156 17.13 -0.76 5.38
CA ALA A 156 17.27 -2.20 5.60
C ALA A 156 15.90 -2.89 5.63
N SER A 157 14.89 -2.30 6.29
CA SER A 157 13.52 -2.80 6.30
C SER A 157 12.91 -2.83 4.90
N LEU A 158 13.11 -1.79 4.08
CA LEU A 158 12.62 -1.77 2.71
C LEU A 158 13.29 -2.84 1.85
N LEU A 159 14.61 -2.97 1.93
CA LEU A 159 15.36 -3.99 1.19
C LEU A 159 14.94 -5.41 1.61
N LEU A 160 14.74 -5.64 2.89
CA LEU A 160 14.23 -6.92 3.40
C LEU A 160 12.82 -7.22 2.85
N LEU A 161 11.93 -6.23 2.84
CA LEU A 161 10.59 -6.37 2.25
C LEU A 161 10.66 -6.67 0.75
N CYS A 162 11.54 -6.01 0.01
CA CYS A 162 11.77 -6.31 -1.41
C CYS A 162 12.26 -7.74 -1.61
N ALA A 163 13.26 -8.17 -0.85
CA ALA A 163 13.81 -9.52 -0.94
C ALA A 163 12.77 -10.60 -0.60
N LEU A 164 12.01 -10.40 0.48
CA LEU A 164 10.92 -11.31 0.86
C LEU A 164 9.81 -11.35 -0.19
N SER A 165 9.47 -10.20 -0.79
CA SER A 165 8.43 -10.13 -1.83
C SER A 165 8.87 -10.86 -3.09
N VAL A 166 10.10 -10.68 -3.55
CA VAL A 166 10.65 -11.40 -4.70
C VAL A 166 10.73 -12.91 -4.40
N GLY A 167 11.22 -13.28 -3.21
CA GLY A 167 11.28 -14.68 -2.79
C GLY A 167 9.91 -15.35 -2.75
N LEU A 168 8.89 -14.65 -2.23
CA LEU A 168 7.53 -15.16 -2.17
C LEU A 168 6.92 -15.34 -3.57
N ILE A 169 7.12 -14.36 -4.45
CA ILE A 169 6.67 -14.43 -5.86
C ILE A 169 7.34 -15.60 -6.57
N ALA A 170 8.64 -15.82 -6.35
CA ALA A 170 9.37 -16.95 -6.96
C ALA A 170 8.91 -18.32 -6.46
N ILE A 171 8.29 -18.40 -5.28
CA ILE A 171 7.76 -19.66 -4.72
C ILE A 171 6.33 -19.92 -5.19
N VAL A 172 5.53 -18.87 -5.35
CA VAL A 172 4.10 -18.97 -5.66
C VAL A 172 3.82 -18.95 -7.17
N GLY A 173 4.68 -18.31 -7.95
CA GLY A 173 4.58 -18.22 -9.41
C GLY A 173 5.43 -19.21 -10.12
#